data_c6054a453132d0d496111daea2b661ab
#
_entry.id   c6054a453132d0d496111daea2b661ab
#
_cell.length_a   1.000
_cell.length_b   1.000
_cell.length_c   1.000
_cell.angle_alpha   90.00
_cell.angle_beta   90.00
_cell.angle_gamma   90.00
#
_symmetry.space_group_name_H-M   'P 1'
#
loop_
_entity.id
_entity.type
_entity.pdbx_description
1 polymer ?
#
loop_
_entity_poly.entity_id
_entity_poly.type
_entity_poly.pdbx_seq_one_letter_code
_entity_poly.pdbx_strand_id
1 'polypeptide(L)'
;MTEPNERRLQAGEVYLTYLEWPGEKGPLVCLPSLTGHKGSFRAMARALAPEYQLYALDLRGRGGSSWPEEAYGFAYHAQDVLAFAESLGLDSFTVIGHSFGGTAGAYLASIRPGPVRALVLLDGGADPKEETLAAMRPAVRRMAASYPSADAYVEAMKQVTYFRPWNPTLEEYVREEAETLEDGTVRARASAAAIERDLNIHFFYSMCLHFPAVQCPTLFMRPELGLLGERGHVLDPREAAAFVAWIPQGRQVDLPGVNHYTMLLQEHPPVVEPIRAFLAEVLAALPEPT
;
A
#
# COMPACT_ATOMS: atom_id res chain seq x y z
N MET A 1 -23.67 0.43 0.43
CA MET A 1 -22.23 0.63 0.66
C MET A 1 -21.86 1.97 0.05
N THR A 2 -21.14 2.82 0.76
CA THR A 2 -20.79 4.16 0.28
C THR A 2 -19.68 4.05 -0.76
N GLU A 3 -19.95 4.47 -2.00
CA GLU A 3 -18.92 4.58 -3.02
C GLU A 3 -17.98 5.75 -2.64
N PRO A 4 -16.68 5.63 -2.93
CA PRO A 4 -15.72 6.68 -2.61
C PRO A 4 -15.85 7.88 -3.55
N ASN A 5 -15.43 9.02 -3.05
CA ASN A 5 -15.19 10.18 -3.90
C ASN A 5 -13.74 10.11 -4.44
N GLU A 6 -13.58 10.10 -5.75
CA GLU A 6 -12.26 10.29 -6.34
C GLU A 6 -11.91 11.78 -6.37
N ARG A 7 -10.73 12.12 -5.86
CA ARG A 7 -10.26 13.49 -5.75
C ARG A 7 -8.80 13.61 -6.15
N ARG A 8 -8.37 14.83 -6.39
CA ARG A 8 -6.99 15.21 -6.67
C ARG A 8 -6.65 16.48 -5.90
N LEU A 9 -5.48 16.52 -5.26
CA LEU A 9 -5.00 17.72 -4.58
C LEU A 9 -3.50 17.94 -4.85
N GLN A 10 -3.05 19.18 -4.63
CA GLN A 10 -1.64 19.53 -4.62
C GLN A 10 -1.04 19.12 -3.28
N ALA A 11 -0.02 18.26 -3.31
CA ALA A 11 0.76 17.83 -2.16
C ALA A 11 2.23 18.21 -2.38
N GLY A 12 2.63 19.37 -1.87
CA GLY A 12 3.93 19.95 -2.17
C GLY A 12 4.14 20.20 -3.67
N GLU A 13 5.16 19.55 -4.26
CA GLU A 13 5.50 19.73 -5.68
C GLU A 13 4.71 18.82 -6.64
N VAL A 14 3.93 17.87 -6.11
CA VAL A 14 3.19 16.88 -6.92
C VAL A 14 1.68 16.99 -6.68
N TYR A 15 0.90 16.53 -7.65
CA TYR A 15 -0.50 16.22 -7.43
C TYR A 15 -0.63 14.75 -7.02
N LEU A 16 -1.45 14.51 -6.01
CA LEU A 16 -1.87 13.17 -5.62
C LEU A 16 -3.36 12.97 -5.93
N THR A 17 -3.68 11.85 -6.55
CA THR A 17 -5.05 11.38 -6.72
C THR A 17 -5.36 10.38 -5.61
N TYR A 18 -6.56 10.42 -5.08
CA TYR A 18 -6.98 9.56 -4.00
C TYR A 18 -8.46 9.23 -4.04
N LEU A 19 -8.83 8.15 -3.35
CA LEU A 19 -10.21 7.81 -3.03
C LEU A 19 -10.46 8.19 -1.58
N GLU A 20 -11.60 8.83 -1.34
CA GLU A 20 -12.05 9.26 -0.03
C GLU A 20 -13.34 8.55 0.36
N TRP A 21 -13.35 7.91 1.52
CA TRP A 21 -14.54 7.41 2.20
C TRP A 21 -14.75 8.21 3.48
N PRO A 22 -15.94 8.80 3.66
CA PRO A 22 -16.26 9.51 4.91
C PRO A 22 -16.40 8.51 6.06
N GLY A 23 -16.07 8.96 7.28
CA GLY A 23 -16.21 8.18 8.50
C GLY A 23 -16.10 9.05 9.74
N GLU A 24 -16.49 8.49 10.90
CA GLU A 24 -16.54 9.21 12.17
C GLU A 24 -15.21 9.20 12.92
N LYS A 25 -14.38 8.17 12.70
CA LYS A 25 -13.08 7.95 13.33
C LYS A 25 -11.96 8.00 12.28
N GLY A 26 -10.75 8.10 12.71
CA GLY A 26 -9.58 8.17 11.86
C GLY A 26 -8.98 9.55 11.89
N PRO A 27 -8.27 10.01 10.85
CA PRO A 27 -8.19 9.49 9.47
C PRO A 27 -7.19 8.33 9.28
N LEU A 28 -7.50 7.48 8.30
CA LEU A 28 -6.64 6.39 7.85
C LEU A 28 -6.10 6.72 6.45
N VAL A 29 -4.78 6.81 6.30
CA VAL A 29 -4.10 7.08 5.02
C VAL A 29 -3.52 5.77 4.48
N CYS A 30 -4.03 5.31 3.34
CA CYS A 30 -3.68 4.02 2.75
C CYS A 30 -2.68 4.19 1.60
N LEU A 31 -1.54 3.48 1.69
CA LEU A 31 -0.44 3.56 0.73
C LEU A 31 -0.29 2.22 0.00
N PRO A 32 -0.42 2.17 -1.34
CA PRO A 32 -0.40 0.93 -2.11
C PRO A 32 1.01 0.35 -2.27
N SER A 33 1.04 -0.87 -2.80
CA SER A 33 2.28 -1.58 -3.14
C SER A 33 3.05 -0.89 -4.27
N LEU A 34 4.25 -1.40 -4.57
CA LEU A 34 5.18 -0.85 -5.57
C LEU A 34 4.52 -0.62 -6.94
N THR A 35 3.74 -1.58 -7.42
CA THR A 35 3.03 -1.53 -8.70
C THR A 35 1.53 -1.27 -8.52
N GLY A 36 1.07 -1.07 -7.29
CA GLY A 36 -0.35 -0.90 -6.97
C GLY A 36 -0.84 0.54 -7.13
N HIS A 37 -2.15 0.69 -7.01
CA HIS A 37 -2.85 1.96 -7.03
C HIS A 37 -3.92 2.01 -5.92
N LYS A 38 -4.53 3.18 -5.71
CA LYS A 38 -5.55 3.45 -4.68
C LYS A 38 -6.68 2.41 -4.63
N GLY A 39 -7.05 1.84 -5.77
CA GLY A 39 -8.12 0.84 -5.88
C GLY A 39 -7.88 -0.45 -5.10
N SER A 40 -6.61 -0.77 -4.74
CA SER A 40 -6.29 -1.96 -3.93
C SER A 40 -6.95 -1.96 -2.54
N PHE A 41 -7.37 -0.81 -2.05
CA PHE A 41 -8.00 -0.68 -0.73
C PHE A 41 -9.55 -0.64 -0.76
N ARG A 42 -10.20 -0.72 -1.93
CA ARG A 42 -11.67 -0.57 -2.04
C ARG A 42 -12.44 -1.56 -1.16
N ALA A 43 -12.11 -2.85 -1.20
CA ALA A 43 -12.82 -3.86 -0.43
C ALA A 43 -12.62 -3.67 1.09
N MET A 44 -11.40 -3.37 1.53
CA MET A 44 -11.10 -3.04 2.91
C MET A 44 -11.84 -1.78 3.36
N ALA A 45 -11.80 -0.72 2.54
CA ALA A 45 -12.46 0.54 2.86
C ALA A 45 -13.98 0.40 2.94
N ARG A 46 -14.62 -0.35 2.02
CA ARG A 46 -16.07 -0.66 2.10
C ARG A 46 -16.44 -1.34 3.42
N ALA A 47 -15.55 -2.13 3.99
CA ALA A 47 -15.79 -2.83 5.26
C ALA A 47 -15.52 -1.97 6.50
N LEU A 48 -14.61 -0.99 6.41
CA LEU A 48 -14.25 -0.11 7.54
C LEU A 48 -15.07 1.20 7.56
N ALA A 49 -15.54 1.69 6.42
CA ALA A 49 -16.44 2.83 6.34
C ALA A 49 -17.90 2.38 6.70
N PRO A 50 -18.75 3.21 7.32
CA PRO A 50 -18.51 4.61 7.68
C PRO A 50 -17.83 4.80 9.05
N GLU A 51 -17.38 3.73 9.71
CA GLU A 51 -16.76 3.84 11.03
C GLU A 51 -15.50 4.70 11.01
N TYR A 52 -14.66 4.49 9.96
CA TYR A 52 -13.39 5.22 9.78
C TYR A 52 -13.40 6.05 8.51
N GLN A 53 -12.85 7.26 8.60
CA GLN A 53 -12.50 8.07 7.43
C GLN A 53 -11.23 7.49 6.79
N LEU A 54 -11.30 7.22 5.47
CA LEU A 54 -10.16 6.64 4.73
C LEU A 54 -9.80 7.48 3.52
N TYR A 55 -8.49 7.56 3.28
CA TYR A 55 -7.87 8.14 2.10
C TYR A 55 -6.94 7.11 1.47
N ALA A 56 -7.30 6.52 0.34
CA ALA A 56 -6.42 5.63 -0.41
C ALA A 56 -5.74 6.42 -1.53
N LEU A 57 -4.41 6.50 -1.50
CA LEU A 57 -3.63 7.33 -2.40
C LEU A 57 -3.10 6.54 -3.60
N ASP A 58 -3.00 7.22 -4.75
CA ASP A 58 -2.03 6.85 -5.77
C ASP A 58 -0.69 7.50 -5.41
N LEU A 59 0.37 6.71 -5.30
CA LEU A 59 1.71 7.26 -5.09
C LEU A 59 2.19 7.99 -6.36
N ARG A 60 3.18 8.89 -6.21
CA ARG A 60 3.84 9.50 -7.39
C ARG A 60 4.30 8.42 -8.39
N GLY A 61 4.14 8.66 -9.67
CA GLY A 61 4.45 7.70 -10.73
C GLY A 61 3.40 6.61 -10.97
N ARG A 62 2.25 6.62 -10.27
CA ARG A 62 1.15 5.63 -10.37
C ARG A 62 -0.20 6.32 -10.50
N GLY A 63 -1.13 5.61 -11.13
CA GLY A 63 -2.52 6.06 -11.23
C GLY A 63 -2.67 7.45 -11.81
N GLY A 64 -3.54 8.24 -11.20
CA GLY A 64 -3.80 9.64 -11.57
C GLY A 64 -2.86 10.65 -10.93
N SER A 65 -1.90 10.24 -10.10
CA SER A 65 -0.93 11.13 -9.47
C SER A 65 0.14 11.62 -10.45
N SER A 66 0.92 12.65 -10.07
CA SER A 66 2.01 13.18 -10.88
C SER A 66 3.09 12.13 -11.18
N TRP A 67 3.66 12.19 -12.38
CA TRP A 67 4.76 11.32 -12.82
C TRP A 67 6.02 12.16 -13.08
N PRO A 68 6.72 12.66 -12.05
CA PRO A 68 7.97 13.39 -12.24
C PRO A 68 9.04 12.47 -12.86
N GLU A 69 9.99 13.05 -13.57
CA GLU A 69 11.09 12.27 -14.17
C GLU A 69 12.03 11.70 -13.12
N GLU A 70 12.20 12.40 -12.01
CA GLU A 70 13.10 12.07 -10.90
C GLU A 70 12.37 12.18 -9.56
N ALA A 71 13.11 12.07 -8.45
CA ALA A 71 12.60 12.27 -7.11
C ALA A 71 11.66 11.13 -6.66
N TYR A 72 12.20 9.92 -6.60
CA TYR A 72 11.55 8.70 -6.10
C TYR A 72 12.26 8.15 -4.85
N GLY A 73 11.67 7.15 -4.22
CA GLY A 73 12.15 6.54 -2.98
C GLY A 73 11.41 7.02 -1.74
N PHE A 74 11.68 6.37 -0.60
CA PHE A 74 10.90 6.52 0.64
C PHE A 74 10.80 7.96 1.14
N ALA A 75 11.87 8.75 1.02
CA ALA A 75 11.88 10.14 1.47
C ALA A 75 10.88 11.02 0.72
N TYR A 76 10.78 10.83 -0.60
CA TYR A 76 9.85 11.59 -1.43
C TYR A 76 8.41 11.15 -1.19
N HIS A 77 8.14 9.84 -1.06
CA HIS A 77 6.81 9.36 -0.72
C HIS A 77 6.38 9.82 0.68
N ALA A 78 7.28 9.85 1.65
CA ALA A 78 7.00 10.38 2.98
C ALA A 78 6.67 11.89 2.96
N GLN A 79 7.41 12.68 2.17
CA GLN A 79 7.13 14.10 1.97
C GLN A 79 5.75 14.31 1.33
N ASP A 80 5.39 13.51 0.33
CA ASP A 80 4.07 13.57 -0.31
C ASP A 80 2.94 13.31 0.68
N VAL A 81 3.09 12.28 1.52
CA VAL A 81 2.08 11.93 2.53
C VAL A 81 1.92 13.05 3.56
N LEU A 82 3.03 13.66 3.99
CA LEU A 82 2.98 14.80 4.91
C LEU A 82 2.29 16.02 4.27
N ALA A 83 2.67 16.37 3.05
CA ALA A 83 2.06 17.48 2.31
C ALA A 83 0.57 17.21 2.00
N PHE A 84 0.20 15.95 1.71
CA PHE A 84 -1.19 15.52 1.59
C PHE A 84 -1.97 15.76 2.89
N ALA A 85 -1.44 15.29 4.02
CA ALA A 85 -2.05 15.48 5.32
C ALA A 85 -2.21 16.96 5.67
N GLU A 86 -1.16 17.76 5.47
CA GLU A 86 -1.19 19.22 5.68
C GLU A 86 -2.26 19.91 4.83
N SER A 87 -2.36 19.54 3.53
CA SER A 87 -3.35 20.10 2.62
C SER A 87 -4.80 19.82 3.01
N LEU A 88 -5.03 18.77 3.78
CA LEU A 88 -6.34 18.38 4.33
C LEU A 88 -6.54 18.81 5.80
N GLY A 89 -5.55 19.46 6.41
CA GLY A 89 -5.62 19.84 7.82
C GLY A 89 -5.58 18.64 8.78
N LEU A 90 -4.91 17.56 8.40
CA LEU A 90 -4.79 16.35 9.22
C LEU A 90 -3.56 16.48 10.13
N ASP A 91 -3.74 16.90 11.37
CA ASP A 91 -2.64 17.03 12.34
C ASP A 91 -2.05 15.68 12.73
N SER A 92 -2.89 14.63 12.69
CA SER A 92 -2.45 13.26 12.95
C SER A 92 -3.32 12.24 12.22
N PHE A 93 -2.71 11.09 11.84
CA PHE A 93 -3.37 10.05 11.07
C PHE A 93 -2.76 8.67 11.33
N THR A 94 -3.51 7.62 10.98
CA THR A 94 -2.99 6.25 10.92
C THR A 94 -2.54 5.94 9.50
N VAL A 95 -1.38 5.34 9.33
CA VAL A 95 -0.92 4.83 8.02
C VAL A 95 -1.26 3.34 7.91
N ILE A 96 -1.91 2.96 6.80
CA ILE A 96 -2.10 1.56 6.40
C ILE A 96 -1.32 1.36 5.09
N GLY A 97 -0.16 0.73 5.17
CA GLY A 97 0.71 0.56 4.01
C GLY A 97 0.81 -0.89 3.56
N HIS A 98 0.61 -1.14 2.27
CA HIS A 98 0.79 -2.45 1.66
C HIS A 98 2.16 -2.54 0.99
N SER A 99 2.96 -3.57 1.32
CA SER A 99 4.24 -3.81 0.67
C SER A 99 5.16 -2.58 0.70
N PHE A 100 5.56 -2.05 -0.45
CA PHE A 100 6.32 -0.82 -0.60
C PHE A 100 5.67 0.37 0.14
N GLY A 101 4.34 0.52 0.08
CA GLY A 101 3.60 1.53 0.84
C GLY A 101 3.76 1.36 2.34
N GLY A 102 3.88 0.12 2.84
CA GLY A 102 4.22 -0.19 4.23
C GLY A 102 5.62 0.29 4.58
N THR A 103 6.59 0.06 3.69
CA THR A 103 7.97 0.52 3.89
C THR A 103 8.06 2.05 3.90
N ALA A 104 7.37 2.72 2.97
CA ALA A 104 7.28 4.19 2.96
C ALA A 104 6.60 4.75 4.22
N GLY A 105 5.54 4.09 4.72
CA GLY A 105 4.86 4.43 5.96
C GLY A 105 5.73 4.23 7.19
N ALA A 106 6.48 3.14 7.28
CA ALA A 106 7.44 2.88 8.36
C ALA A 106 8.57 3.90 8.36
N TYR A 107 9.09 4.24 7.17
CA TYR A 107 10.07 5.31 7.02
C TYR A 107 9.51 6.65 7.53
N LEU A 108 8.31 7.04 7.08
CA LEU A 108 7.64 8.25 7.55
C LEU A 108 7.50 8.28 9.08
N ALA A 109 6.98 7.21 9.68
CA ALA A 109 6.80 7.10 11.13
C ALA A 109 8.13 7.21 11.90
N SER A 110 9.24 6.74 11.32
CA SER A 110 10.57 6.81 11.93
C SER A 110 11.16 8.21 11.94
N ILE A 111 10.96 9.00 10.87
CA ILE A 111 11.53 10.35 10.74
C ILE A 111 10.60 11.46 11.25
N ARG A 112 9.30 11.19 11.34
CA ARG A 112 8.27 12.14 11.81
C ARG A 112 7.26 11.42 12.73
N PRO A 113 7.66 11.09 13.95
CA PRO A 113 6.84 10.28 14.87
C PRO A 113 5.55 10.98 15.33
N GLY A 114 5.45 12.32 15.29
CA GLY A 114 4.29 13.05 15.79
C GLY A 114 2.99 12.83 14.98
N PRO A 115 2.99 13.04 13.66
CA PRO A 115 1.77 12.92 12.84
C PRO A 115 1.25 11.49 12.71
N VAL A 116 2.12 10.47 12.75
CA VAL A 116 1.72 9.07 12.59
C VAL A 116 1.31 8.47 13.94
N ARG A 117 0.00 8.39 14.21
CA ARG A 117 -0.55 7.88 15.49
C ARG A 117 -0.48 6.36 15.60
N ALA A 118 -0.63 5.66 14.50
CA ALA A 118 -0.53 4.21 14.43
C ALA A 118 -0.08 3.79 13.02
N LEU A 119 0.49 2.61 12.92
CA LEU A 119 1.00 2.05 11.67
C LEU A 119 0.47 0.62 11.47
N VAL A 120 -0.12 0.35 10.31
CA VAL A 120 -0.50 -0.99 9.88
C VAL A 120 0.32 -1.35 8.65
N LEU A 121 1.10 -2.41 8.76
CA LEU A 121 2.00 -2.92 7.73
C LEU A 121 1.42 -4.21 7.15
N LEU A 122 0.92 -4.14 5.92
CA LEU A 122 0.36 -5.27 5.19
C LEU A 122 1.45 -5.88 4.32
N ASP A 123 2.10 -6.92 4.82
CA ASP A 123 3.23 -7.62 4.16
C ASP A 123 4.28 -6.67 3.58
N GLY A 124 4.70 -5.70 4.40
CA GLY A 124 5.65 -4.65 4.03
C GLY A 124 6.32 -4.03 5.24
N GLY A 125 7.12 -3.01 5.02
CA GLY A 125 7.84 -2.30 6.07
C GLY A 125 9.30 -2.74 6.23
N ALA A 126 9.66 -3.96 5.83
CA ALA A 126 11.00 -4.50 5.93
C ALA A 126 11.76 -4.46 4.59
N ASP A 127 13.06 -4.70 4.67
CA ASP A 127 13.90 -4.85 3.48
C ASP A 127 13.62 -6.22 2.82
N PRO A 128 13.14 -6.27 1.57
CA PRO A 128 12.90 -7.53 0.88
C PRO A 128 14.24 -8.21 0.54
N LYS A 129 14.25 -9.54 0.56
CA LYS A 129 15.40 -10.33 0.10
C LYS A 129 15.63 -10.14 -1.40
N GLU A 130 16.87 -10.41 -1.86
CA GLU A 130 17.20 -10.40 -3.28
C GLU A 130 16.30 -11.34 -4.10
N GLU A 131 15.97 -12.52 -3.56
CA GLU A 131 15.02 -13.46 -4.17
C GLU A 131 13.62 -12.85 -4.35
N THR A 132 13.14 -12.13 -3.34
CA THR A 132 11.86 -11.43 -3.37
C THR A 132 11.88 -10.31 -4.41
N LEU A 133 12.95 -9.49 -4.43
CA LEU A 133 13.14 -8.45 -5.44
C LEU A 133 13.18 -9.04 -6.86
N ALA A 134 13.87 -10.17 -7.05
CA ALA A 134 13.89 -10.88 -8.32
C ALA A 134 12.50 -11.38 -8.75
N ALA A 135 11.70 -11.88 -7.80
CA ALA A 135 10.33 -12.31 -8.03
C ALA A 135 9.37 -11.16 -8.40
N MET A 136 9.69 -9.92 -8.02
CA MET A 136 8.90 -8.73 -8.36
C MET A 136 9.20 -8.19 -9.77
N ARG A 137 10.36 -8.49 -10.37
CA ARG A 137 10.76 -7.97 -11.69
C ARG A 137 9.75 -8.27 -12.82
N PRO A 138 9.09 -9.45 -12.90
CA PRO A 138 8.03 -9.68 -13.89
C PRO A 138 6.84 -8.71 -13.73
N ALA A 139 6.45 -8.36 -12.50
CA ALA A 139 5.41 -7.37 -12.27
C ALA A 139 5.82 -5.97 -12.77
N VAL A 140 7.08 -5.56 -12.54
CA VAL A 140 7.62 -4.29 -13.05
C VAL A 140 7.63 -4.26 -14.57
N ARG A 141 8.08 -5.34 -15.23
CA ARG A 141 8.07 -5.45 -16.70
C ARG A 141 6.66 -5.37 -17.28
N ARG A 142 5.68 -5.93 -16.60
CA ARG A 142 4.27 -5.85 -16.99
C ARG A 142 3.76 -4.41 -17.06
N MET A 143 4.25 -3.51 -16.21
CA MET A 143 3.87 -2.09 -16.24
C MET A 143 4.26 -1.37 -17.54
N ALA A 144 5.28 -1.87 -18.24
CA ALA A 144 5.71 -1.33 -19.53
C ALA A 144 5.04 -2.03 -20.73
N ALA A 145 4.28 -3.12 -20.50
CA ALA A 145 3.64 -3.87 -21.57
C ALA A 145 2.41 -3.16 -22.11
N SER A 146 2.18 -3.29 -23.42
CA SER A 146 1.00 -2.78 -24.13
C SER A 146 0.11 -3.93 -24.60
N TYR A 147 -1.20 -3.72 -24.55
CA TYR A 147 -2.22 -4.71 -24.88
C TYR A 147 -3.20 -4.13 -25.90
N PRO A 148 -3.82 -4.94 -26.78
CA PRO A 148 -4.69 -4.45 -27.83
C PRO A 148 -6.05 -3.93 -27.33
N SER A 149 -6.45 -4.28 -26.11
CA SER A 149 -7.71 -3.82 -25.48
C SER A 149 -7.69 -4.04 -23.97
N ALA A 150 -8.64 -3.41 -23.25
CA ALA A 150 -8.83 -3.62 -21.82
C ALA A 150 -9.18 -5.08 -21.48
N ASP A 151 -9.95 -5.75 -22.32
CA ASP A 151 -10.26 -7.18 -22.10
C ASP A 151 -9.02 -8.05 -22.29
N ALA A 152 -8.18 -7.77 -23.30
CA ALA A 152 -6.90 -8.47 -23.46
C ALA A 152 -5.96 -8.24 -22.28
N TYR A 153 -5.97 -7.04 -21.70
CA TYR A 153 -5.25 -6.75 -20.46
C TYR A 153 -5.77 -7.62 -19.30
N VAL A 154 -7.08 -7.64 -19.06
CA VAL A 154 -7.69 -8.46 -18.01
C VAL A 154 -7.39 -9.95 -18.19
N GLU A 155 -7.52 -10.48 -19.42
CA GLU A 155 -7.22 -11.88 -19.70
C GLU A 155 -5.74 -12.23 -19.44
N ALA A 156 -4.82 -11.32 -19.75
CA ALA A 156 -3.41 -11.48 -19.39
C ALA A 156 -3.20 -11.51 -17.88
N MET A 157 -3.94 -10.68 -17.12
CA MET A 157 -3.85 -10.64 -15.66
C MET A 157 -4.42 -11.90 -15.00
N LYS A 158 -5.43 -12.54 -15.58
CA LYS A 158 -5.94 -13.85 -15.12
C LYS A 158 -4.90 -14.97 -15.18
N GLN A 159 -3.86 -14.83 -15.99
CA GLN A 159 -2.77 -15.81 -16.08
C GLN A 159 -1.70 -15.61 -15.00
N VAL A 160 -1.73 -14.49 -14.30
CA VAL A 160 -0.77 -14.16 -13.25
C VAL A 160 -1.06 -15.01 -12.00
N THR A 161 -0.10 -15.83 -11.58
CA THR A 161 -0.30 -16.82 -10.52
C THR A 161 -0.64 -16.24 -9.16
N TYR A 162 -0.05 -15.09 -8.80
CA TYR A 162 -0.33 -14.44 -7.53
C TYR A 162 -1.68 -13.70 -7.47
N PHE A 163 -2.40 -13.60 -8.60
CA PHE A 163 -3.79 -13.11 -8.65
C PHE A 163 -4.83 -14.24 -8.57
N ARG A 164 -4.44 -15.40 -8.09
CA ARG A 164 -5.36 -16.54 -7.93
C ARG A 164 -5.75 -16.75 -6.48
N PRO A 165 -7.01 -17.13 -6.21
CA PRO A 165 -8.10 -17.30 -7.16
C PRO A 165 -8.60 -15.94 -7.71
N TRP A 166 -8.91 -15.92 -9.04
CA TRP A 166 -9.53 -14.74 -9.67
C TRP A 166 -10.94 -14.51 -9.12
N ASN A 167 -11.28 -13.26 -8.89
CA ASN A 167 -12.56 -12.88 -8.31
C ASN A 167 -13.00 -11.48 -8.80
N PRO A 168 -14.27 -11.06 -8.58
CA PRO A 168 -14.76 -9.76 -9.03
C PRO A 168 -13.98 -8.55 -8.50
N THR A 169 -13.47 -8.60 -7.28
CA THR A 169 -12.66 -7.52 -6.69
C THR A 169 -11.32 -7.36 -7.42
N LEU A 170 -10.68 -8.47 -7.78
CA LEU A 170 -9.48 -8.45 -8.62
C LEU A 170 -9.78 -7.91 -10.03
N GLU A 171 -10.91 -8.27 -10.60
CA GLU A 171 -11.30 -7.74 -11.92
C GLU A 171 -11.55 -6.23 -11.87
N GLU A 172 -12.25 -5.72 -10.84
CA GLU A 172 -12.44 -4.29 -10.59
C GLU A 172 -11.09 -3.57 -10.48
N TYR A 173 -10.18 -4.11 -9.67
CA TYR A 173 -8.84 -3.57 -9.48
C TYR A 173 -8.04 -3.50 -10.80
N VAL A 174 -8.00 -4.60 -11.55
CA VAL A 174 -7.26 -4.67 -12.82
C VAL A 174 -7.85 -3.76 -13.89
N ARG A 175 -9.19 -3.63 -13.97
CA ARG A 175 -9.83 -2.71 -14.92
C ARG A 175 -9.56 -1.24 -14.56
N GLU A 176 -9.48 -0.89 -13.28
CA GLU A 176 -9.13 0.47 -12.84
C GLU A 176 -7.65 0.81 -13.14
N GLU A 177 -6.76 -0.19 -13.11
CA GLU A 177 -5.35 -0.03 -13.48
C GLU A 177 -5.17 0.26 -15.00
N ALA A 178 -6.09 -0.21 -15.84
CA ALA A 178 -5.98 -0.14 -17.29
C ALA A 178 -6.20 1.29 -17.83
N GLU A 179 -5.25 1.81 -18.59
CA GLU A 179 -5.31 3.09 -19.30
C GLU A 179 -5.32 2.85 -20.82
N THR A 180 -6.34 3.37 -21.50
CA THR A 180 -6.40 3.36 -22.97
C THR A 180 -5.62 4.54 -23.52
N LEU A 181 -4.67 4.29 -24.41
CA LEU A 181 -3.84 5.29 -25.06
C LEU A 181 -4.53 5.82 -26.33
N GLU A 182 -3.98 6.90 -26.92
CA GLU A 182 -4.51 7.54 -28.11
C GLU A 182 -4.55 6.61 -29.35
N ASP A 183 -3.62 5.65 -29.43
CA ASP A 183 -3.57 4.64 -30.49
C ASP A 183 -4.54 3.46 -30.28
N GLY A 184 -5.34 3.51 -29.20
CA GLY A 184 -6.31 2.48 -28.83
C GLY A 184 -5.71 1.29 -28.07
N THR A 185 -4.41 1.24 -27.87
CA THR A 185 -3.77 0.23 -27.03
C THR A 185 -4.00 0.52 -25.56
N VAL A 186 -3.81 -0.49 -24.71
CA VAL A 186 -4.01 -0.40 -23.25
C VAL A 186 -2.74 -0.80 -22.53
N ARG A 187 -2.43 -0.07 -21.47
CA ARG A 187 -1.34 -0.37 -20.54
C ARG A 187 -1.76 -0.17 -19.10
N ALA A 188 -0.94 -0.60 -18.15
CA ALA A 188 -1.09 -0.18 -16.75
C ALA A 188 -0.85 1.33 -16.61
N ARG A 189 -1.69 2.02 -15.83
CA ARG A 189 -1.53 3.44 -15.50
C ARG A 189 -0.43 3.62 -14.45
N ALA A 190 0.81 3.33 -14.86
CA ALA A 190 1.97 3.46 -14.01
C ALA A 190 3.24 3.71 -14.84
N SER A 191 4.17 4.51 -14.31
CA SER A 191 5.48 4.73 -14.91
C SER A 191 6.42 3.56 -14.53
N ALA A 192 6.76 2.72 -15.50
CA ALA A 192 7.72 1.65 -15.29
C ALA A 192 9.08 2.18 -14.80
N ALA A 193 9.53 3.34 -15.31
CA ALA A 193 10.77 3.97 -14.87
C ALA A 193 10.71 4.43 -13.41
N ALA A 194 9.57 5.02 -12.98
CA ALA A 194 9.34 5.40 -11.59
C ALA A 194 9.37 4.18 -10.66
N ILE A 195 8.68 3.11 -11.05
CA ILE A 195 8.63 1.86 -10.30
C ILE A 195 10.02 1.23 -10.19
N GLU A 196 10.82 1.26 -11.26
CA GLU A 196 12.18 0.73 -11.25
C GLU A 196 13.11 1.54 -10.34
N ARG A 197 12.96 2.87 -10.30
CA ARG A 197 13.70 3.72 -9.35
C ARG A 197 13.33 3.40 -7.91
N ASP A 198 12.04 3.26 -7.59
CA ASP A 198 11.59 2.89 -6.26
C ASP A 198 12.02 1.47 -5.86
N LEU A 199 12.01 0.51 -6.79
CA LEU A 199 12.52 -0.84 -6.54
C LEU A 199 14.01 -0.82 -6.20
N ASN A 200 14.79 -0.01 -6.94
CA ASN A 200 16.23 0.06 -6.78
C ASN A 200 16.66 0.72 -5.46
N ILE A 201 15.79 1.50 -4.80
CA ILE A 201 16.14 2.13 -3.52
C ILE A 201 16.47 1.09 -2.44
N HIS A 202 15.86 -0.09 -2.48
CA HIS A 202 16.15 -1.19 -1.55
C HIS A 202 17.59 -1.72 -1.63
N PHE A 203 18.31 -1.48 -2.72
CA PHE A 203 19.71 -1.87 -2.83
C PHE A 203 20.67 -0.89 -2.13
N PHE A 204 20.21 0.33 -1.87
CA PHE A 204 21.03 1.41 -1.32
C PHE A 204 20.59 1.88 0.06
N TYR A 205 19.45 1.40 0.54
CA TYR A 205 18.81 1.88 1.74
C TYR A 205 18.28 0.73 2.58
N SER A 206 18.72 0.65 3.83
CA SER A 206 18.24 -0.38 4.76
C SER A 206 17.25 0.20 5.76
N MET A 207 16.06 -0.35 5.77
CA MET A 207 15.00 0.01 6.70
C MET A 207 15.26 -0.46 8.14
N CYS A 208 16.13 -1.45 8.35
CA CYS A 208 16.43 -1.95 9.70
C CYS A 208 16.99 -0.87 10.65
N LEU A 209 17.61 0.19 10.10
CA LEU A 209 18.11 1.33 10.89
C LEU A 209 16.98 2.25 11.40
N HIS A 210 15.79 2.15 10.82
CA HIS A 210 14.63 3.00 11.10
C HIS A 210 13.65 2.40 12.10
N PHE A 211 13.52 1.08 12.19
CA PHE A 211 12.53 0.41 13.02
C PHE A 211 12.57 0.78 14.50
N PRO A 212 13.75 0.93 15.17
CA PRO A 212 13.80 1.36 16.55
C PRO A 212 13.26 2.79 16.79
N ALA A 213 13.21 3.61 15.74
CA ALA A 213 12.68 4.98 15.80
C ALA A 213 11.16 5.05 15.54
N VAL A 214 10.51 3.97 15.14
CA VAL A 214 9.04 3.89 15.00
C VAL A 214 8.43 3.78 16.39
N GLN A 215 7.93 4.90 16.91
CA GLN A 215 7.42 5.00 18.29
C GLN A 215 5.91 4.77 18.42
N CYS A 216 5.16 4.79 17.31
CA CYS A 216 3.73 4.57 17.34
C CYS A 216 3.39 3.07 17.43
N PRO A 217 2.22 2.71 18.01
CA PRO A 217 1.69 1.35 17.92
C PRO A 217 1.68 0.85 16.48
N THR A 218 2.23 -0.34 16.27
CA THR A 218 2.41 -0.91 14.93
C THR A 218 1.86 -2.32 14.86
N LEU A 219 0.98 -2.58 13.89
CA LEU A 219 0.47 -3.89 13.54
C LEU A 219 1.11 -4.38 12.24
N PHE A 220 1.87 -5.45 12.29
CA PHE A 220 2.37 -6.15 11.10
C PHE A 220 1.48 -7.35 10.79
N MET A 221 1.02 -7.44 9.54
CA MET A 221 0.16 -8.52 9.07
C MET A 221 0.88 -9.30 7.97
N ARG A 222 1.20 -10.56 8.25
CA ARG A 222 1.93 -11.45 7.36
C ARG A 222 0.98 -12.43 6.69
N PRO A 223 0.91 -12.50 5.34
CA PRO A 223 0.20 -13.57 4.67
C PRO A 223 0.95 -14.90 4.82
N GLU A 224 0.20 -15.99 4.92
CA GLU A 224 0.77 -17.35 5.02
C GLU A 224 1.53 -17.74 3.74
N LEU A 225 0.98 -17.36 2.58
CA LEU A 225 1.54 -17.69 1.27
C LEU A 225 2.39 -16.53 0.73
N GLY A 226 3.50 -16.85 0.09
CA GLY A 226 4.36 -15.87 -0.60
C GLY A 226 3.84 -15.51 -2.00
N LEU A 227 4.60 -14.69 -2.72
CA LEU A 227 4.32 -14.27 -4.10
C LEU A 227 4.20 -15.45 -5.09
N LEU A 228 4.85 -16.56 -4.79
CA LEU A 228 4.90 -17.76 -5.63
C LEU A 228 4.30 -18.99 -4.91
N GLY A 229 3.24 -18.79 -4.14
CA GLY A 229 2.64 -19.82 -3.30
C GLY A 229 3.42 -20.04 -2.00
N GLU A 230 4.05 -21.20 -1.82
CA GLU A 230 4.86 -21.48 -0.63
C GLU A 230 6.24 -20.80 -0.64
N ARG A 231 6.58 -20.06 -1.69
CA ARG A 231 7.86 -19.36 -1.88
C ARG A 231 7.67 -17.89 -2.17
N GLY A 232 8.76 -17.13 -2.06
CA GLY A 232 8.75 -15.70 -2.35
C GLY A 232 8.04 -14.87 -1.28
N HIS A 233 8.17 -15.26 0.00
CA HIS A 233 7.71 -14.45 1.12
C HIS A 233 8.51 -13.14 1.19
N VAL A 234 7.85 -12.05 1.50
CA VAL A 234 8.54 -10.80 1.84
C VAL A 234 9.35 -11.01 3.11
N LEU A 235 8.71 -11.59 4.13
CA LEU A 235 9.36 -12.10 5.34
C LEU A 235 8.84 -13.51 5.65
N ASP A 236 9.74 -14.45 5.90
CA ASP A 236 9.35 -15.74 6.47
C ASP A 236 8.91 -15.58 7.95
N PRO A 237 8.31 -16.61 8.58
CA PRO A 237 7.79 -16.49 9.95
C PRO A 237 8.82 -16.05 10.99
N ARG A 238 10.08 -16.48 10.87
CA ARG A 238 11.16 -16.14 11.81
C ARG A 238 11.64 -14.71 11.61
N GLU A 239 11.77 -14.30 10.35
CA GLU A 239 12.15 -12.94 9.99
C GLU A 239 11.07 -11.94 10.38
N ALA A 240 9.80 -12.27 10.19
CA ALA A 240 8.68 -11.45 10.61
C ALA A 240 8.68 -11.22 12.12
N ALA A 241 8.88 -12.28 12.91
CA ALA A 241 8.98 -12.16 14.36
C ALA A 241 10.18 -11.30 14.80
N ALA A 242 11.35 -11.47 14.16
CA ALA A 242 12.53 -10.67 14.43
C ALA A 242 12.33 -9.20 14.03
N PHE A 243 11.72 -8.96 12.87
CA PHE A 243 11.38 -7.62 12.39
C PHE A 243 10.47 -6.88 13.36
N VAL A 244 9.37 -7.51 13.79
CA VAL A 244 8.40 -6.90 14.71
C VAL A 244 9.03 -6.62 16.07
N ALA A 245 9.95 -7.46 16.54
CA ALA A 245 10.66 -7.27 17.80
C ALA A 245 11.56 -6.01 17.82
N TRP A 246 11.95 -5.47 16.67
CA TRP A 246 12.72 -4.22 16.57
C TRP A 246 11.85 -2.96 16.67
N ILE A 247 10.54 -3.10 16.52
CA ILE A 247 9.60 -1.99 16.66
C ILE A 247 9.09 -1.95 18.10
N PRO A 248 9.33 -0.90 18.87
CA PRO A 248 9.02 -0.85 20.32
C PRO A 248 7.60 -1.24 20.70
N GLN A 249 6.62 -0.90 19.88
CA GLN A 249 5.20 -1.22 20.05
C GLN A 249 4.65 -2.10 18.91
N GLY A 250 5.52 -2.99 18.40
CA GLY A 250 5.19 -3.88 17.28
C GLY A 250 4.35 -5.09 17.73
N ARG A 251 3.35 -5.44 16.92
CA ARG A 251 2.53 -6.65 17.05
C ARG A 251 2.43 -7.35 15.71
N GLN A 252 2.30 -8.68 15.71
CA GLN A 252 2.17 -9.48 14.50
C GLN A 252 0.86 -10.24 14.48
N VAL A 253 0.25 -10.32 13.29
CA VAL A 253 -0.86 -11.22 12.98
C VAL A 253 -0.53 -11.96 11.68
N ASP A 254 -0.64 -13.28 11.71
CA ASP A 254 -0.51 -14.13 10.52
C ASP A 254 -1.90 -14.37 9.91
N LEU A 255 -2.00 -14.23 8.59
CA LEU A 255 -3.23 -14.37 7.82
C LEU A 255 -3.19 -15.70 7.05
N PRO A 256 -3.97 -16.71 7.46
CA PRO A 256 -3.97 -18.01 6.80
C PRO A 256 -4.62 -17.97 5.41
N GLY A 257 -4.15 -18.81 4.51
CA GLY A 257 -4.77 -19.07 3.20
C GLY A 257 -4.66 -17.95 2.17
N VAL A 258 -3.97 -16.86 2.48
CA VAL A 258 -3.81 -15.71 1.55
C VAL A 258 -2.35 -15.45 1.24
N ASN A 259 -2.12 -14.79 0.09
CA ASN A 259 -0.82 -14.31 -0.34
C ASN A 259 -0.75 -12.78 -0.29
N HIS A 260 0.39 -12.23 -0.71
CA HIS A 260 0.69 -10.80 -0.77
C HIS A 260 -0.42 -9.93 -1.39
N TYR A 261 -1.14 -10.42 -2.40
CA TYR A 261 -2.20 -9.67 -3.08
C TYR A 261 -3.59 -10.02 -2.56
N THR A 262 -3.86 -11.31 -2.35
CA THR A 262 -5.19 -11.77 -1.94
C THR A 262 -5.55 -11.40 -0.50
N MET A 263 -4.59 -10.96 0.32
CA MET A 263 -4.90 -10.38 1.63
C MET A 263 -5.76 -9.11 1.55
N LEU A 264 -5.73 -8.38 0.42
CA LEU A 264 -6.53 -7.17 0.14
C LEU A 264 -7.55 -7.35 -0.98
N LEU A 265 -7.16 -8.07 -2.05
CA LEU A 265 -7.91 -8.10 -3.31
C LEU A 265 -8.92 -9.25 -3.34
N GLN A 266 -9.87 -9.23 -2.40
CA GLN A 266 -11.01 -10.13 -2.33
C GLN A 266 -12.20 -9.42 -1.66
N GLU A 267 -13.41 -9.94 -1.83
CA GLU A 267 -14.64 -9.30 -1.37
C GLU A 267 -14.65 -9.06 0.16
N HIS A 268 -14.14 -10.02 0.91
CA HIS A 268 -14.01 -9.96 2.36
C HIS A 268 -12.55 -10.12 2.78
N PRO A 269 -11.72 -9.05 2.71
CA PRO A 269 -10.30 -9.17 3.02
C PRO A 269 -10.07 -9.56 4.48
N PRO A 270 -9.26 -10.58 4.77
CA PRO A 270 -9.02 -11.04 6.15
C PRO A 270 -8.26 -10.03 7.01
N VAL A 271 -7.72 -8.99 6.40
CA VAL A 271 -7.07 -7.88 7.10
C VAL A 271 -8.05 -7.02 7.91
N VAL A 272 -9.35 -7.01 7.58
CA VAL A 272 -10.33 -6.05 8.11
C VAL A 272 -10.51 -6.20 9.62
N GLU A 273 -10.82 -7.39 10.11
CA GLU A 273 -11.10 -7.58 11.53
C GLU A 273 -9.89 -7.36 12.43
N PRO A 274 -8.66 -7.85 12.10
CA PRO A 274 -7.48 -7.49 12.86
C PRO A 274 -7.18 -5.99 12.88
N ILE A 275 -7.38 -5.28 11.74
CA ILE A 275 -7.23 -3.82 11.69
C ILE A 275 -8.25 -3.14 12.59
N ARG A 276 -9.53 -3.52 12.51
CA ARG A 276 -10.61 -2.95 13.33
C ARG A 276 -10.30 -3.12 14.83
N ALA A 277 -9.91 -4.32 15.25
CA ALA A 277 -9.56 -4.61 16.65
C ALA A 277 -8.35 -3.78 17.11
N PHE A 278 -7.31 -3.70 16.31
CA PHE A 278 -6.12 -2.89 16.60
C PHE A 278 -6.46 -1.40 16.72
N LEU A 279 -7.20 -0.85 15.76
CA LEU A 279 -7.58 0.55 15.77
C LEU A 279 -8.49 0.90 16.96
N ALA A 280 -9.42 0.03 17.30
CA ALA A 280 -10.31 0.24 18.46
C ALA A 280 -9.50 0.34 19.78
N GLU A 281 -8.48 -0.51 19.94
CA GLU A 281 -7.61 -0.47 21.12
C GLU A 281 -6.73 0.79 21.12
N VAL A 282 -6.03 1.06 20.01
CA VAL A 282 -5.05 2.14 19.91
C VAL A 282 -5.72 3.51 20.00
N LEU A 283 -6.82 3.73 19.28
CA LEU A 283 -7.49 5.03 19.26
C LEU A 283 -8.19 5.34 20.59
N ALA A 284 -8.62 4.31 21.33
CA ALA A 284 -9.18 4.50 22.68
C ALA A 284 -8.10 4.90 23.72
N ALA A 285 -6.84 4.51 23.49
CA ALA A 285 -5.73 4.80 24.40
C ALA A 285 -5.04 6.15 24.13
N LEU A 286 -5.27 6.76 22.98
CA LEU A 286 -4.67 8.03 22.59
C LEU A 286 -5.57 9.20 23.00
N PRO A 287 -5.01 10.32 23.51
CA PRO A 287 -5.80 11.52 23.77
C PRO A 287 -6.47 12.01 22.47
N GLU A 288 -7.67 12.58 22.60
CA GLU A 288 -8.32 13.23 21.47
C GLU A 288 -7.42 14.35 20.91
N PRO A 289 -7.41 14.56 19.59
CA PRO A 289 -6.67 15.67 19.02
C PRO A 289 -7.21 16.99 19.60
N THR A 290 -6.34 17.79 20.17
CA THR A 290 -6.64 19.13 20.73
C THR A 290 -6.91 20.13 19.64
#